data_13699b7a4034386e6feaf0c7a6e66e92
#
_entry.id   13699b7a4034386e6feaf0c7a6e66e92
#
_cell.length_a   1.000
_cell.length_b   1.000
_cell.length_c   1.000
_cell.angle_alpha   90.00
_cell.angle_beta   90.00
_cell.angle_gamma   90.00
#
_symmetry.space_group_name_H-M   'P 1'
#
loop_
_entity.id
_entity.type
_entity.pdbx_description
1 polymer ?
#
loop_
_entity_poly.entity_id
_entity_poly.type
_entity_poly.pdbx_seq_one_letter_code
_entity_poly.pdbx_strand_id
1 'polypeptide(L)'
;MATGYSFFLDDEYMNIGKAIILCRTQKGITKTQLANDANISISYLTLLEQGKREPNLTTINSICKALQIPPSILIFLASDSTEQDGITLELAEKLSYLALSLMEKKTE
;
A
#
# COMPACT_ATOMS: atom_id res chain seq x y z
N MET A 1 -10.38 12.71 -18.60
CA MET A 1 -10.40 12.58 -17.94
C MET A 1 -10.21 11.56 -17.39
N ALA A 2 -10.56 11.29 -17.14
CA ALA A 2 -10.37 10.37 -16.51
C ALA A 2 -9.98 9.16 -16.98
N THR A 3 -9.66 9.09 -18.14
CA THR A 3 -9.29 7.88 -18.61
C THR A 3 -8.30 7.19 -17.87
N GLY A 4 -7.28 7.81 -17.52
CA GLY A 4 -6.22 7.14 -16.86
C GLY A 4 -6.63 6.70 -15.49
N TYR A 5 -7.71 7.19 -15.05
CA TYR A 5 -8.17 6.87 -13.77
C TYR A 5 -9.16 5.82 -13.70
N SER A 6 -9.69 5.37 -14.78
CA SER A 6 -10.77 4.45 -14.74
C SER A 6 -10.50 3.30 -13.83
N PHE A 7 -9.26 2.86 -13.78
CA PHE A 7 -8.88 1.76 -12.95
C PHE A 7 -9.13 2.06 -11.47
N PHE A 8 -8.90 3.29 -11.05
CA PHE A 8 -9.09 3.66 -9.68
C PHE A 8 -10.52 4.08 -9.41
N LEU A 9 -11.20 4.54 -10.40
CA LEU A 9 -12.49 5.12 -10.21
C LEU A 9 -13.59 4.16 -9.86
N ASP A 10 -13.37 2.90 -10.06
CA ASP A 10 -14.38 1.93 -9.74
C ASP A 10 -14.84 2.11 -8.31
N ASP A 11 -13.94 2.51 -7.44
CA ASP A 11 -14.29 2.74 -6.07
C ASP A 11 -14.05 4.15 -5.70
N GLU A 12 -14.04 5.02 -6.65
CA GLU A 12 -13.87 6.41 -6.38
C GLU A 12 -12.49 6.82 -6.00
N TYR A 13 -11.67 5.98 -5.44
CA TYR A 13 -10.28 6.31 -5.19
C TYR A 13 -9.54 5.06 -4.79
N MET A 14 -8.23 5.13 -4.93
CA MET A 14 -7.36 4.04 -4.59
C MET A 14 -7.24 3.97 -3.08
N ASN A 15 -7.14 2.79 -2.54
CA ASN A 15 -6.89 2.63 -1.13
C ASN A 15 -5.76 1.61 -0.97
N ILE A 16 -5.38 1.36 0.25
CA ILE A 16 -4.26 0.48 0.53
C ILE A 16 -4.47 -0.92 -0.05
N GLY A 17 -5.67 -1.44 0.07
CA GLY A 17 -5.96 -2.76 -0.47
C GLY A 17 -5.72 -2.84 -1.95
N LYS A 18 -6.20 -1.86 -2.67
CA LYS A 18 -6.02 -1.84 -4.11
C LYS A 18 -4.56 -1.62 -4.47
N ALA A 19 -3.84 -0.82 -3.69
CA ALA A 19 -2.43 -0.61 -3.95
C ALA A 19 -1.67 -1.91 -3.77
N ILE A 20 -2.03 -2.71 -2.78
CA ILE A 20 -1.38 -4.00 -2.56
C ILE A 20 -1.62 -4.91 -3.76
N ILE A 21 -2.86 -4.97 -4.23
CA ILE A 21 -3.18 -5.80 -5.38
C ILE A 21 -2.38 -5.35 -6.59
N LEU A 22 -2.33 -4.06 -6.81
CA LEU A 22 -1.62 -3.52 -7.95
C LEU A 22 -0.15 -3.90 -7.91
N CYS A 23 0.50 -3.67 -6.79
CA CYS A 23 1.92 -3.97 -6.68
C CYS A 23 2.18 -5.46 -6.78
N ARG A 24 1.35 -6.24 -6.14
CA ARG A 24 1.50 -7.68 -6.16
C ARG A 24 1.39 -8.24 -7.57
N THR A 25 0.35 -7.82 -8.27
CA THR A 25 0.13 -8.34 -9.62
C THR A 25 1.17 -7.84 -10.60
N GLN A 26 1.61 -6.61 -10.44
CA GLN A 26 2.66 -6.08 -11.30
C GLN A 26 3.95 -6.87 -11.15
N LYS A 27 4.20 -7.36 -9.96
CA LYS A 27 5.40 -8.13 -9.72
C LYS A 27 5.21 -9.62 -9.94
N GLY A 28 4.03 -10.02 -10.32
CA GLY A 28 3.76 -11.43 -10.60
C GLY A 28 3.78 -12.30 -9.37
N ILE A 29 3.42 -11.74 -8.23
CA ILE A 29 3.45 -12.47 -6.96
C ILE A 29 2.03 -12.89 -6.62
N THR A 30 1.86 -14.16 -6.27
CA THR A 30 0.54 -14.65 -5.90
C THR A 30 0.19 -14.21 -4.49
N LYS A 31 -1.10 -14.26 -4.18
CA LYS A 31 -1.56 -13.92 -2.86
C LYS A 31 -0.94 -14.83 -1.80
N THR A 32 -0.87 -16.11 -2.11
CA THR A 32 -0.28 -17.06 -1.19
C THR A 32 1.18 -16.73 -0.91
N GLN A 33 1.90 -16.40 -1.96
CA GLN A 33 3.29 -16.06 -1.85
C GLN A 33 3.49 -14.81 -1.00
N LEU A 34 2.69 -13.79 -1.27
CA LEU A 34 2.82 -12.56 -0.54
C LEU A 34 2.49 -12.76 0.94
N ALA A 35 1.42 -13.48 1.23
CA ALA A 35 1.04 -13.73 2.61
C ALA A 35 2.15 -14.46 3.35
N ASN A 36 2.71 -15.45 2.69
CA ASN A 36 3.80 -16.22 3.26
C ASN A 36 5.00 -15.35 3.56
N ASP A 37 5.41 -14.56 2.58
CA ASP A 37 6.59 -13.72 2.73
C ASP A 37 6.39 -12.60 3.73
N ALA A 38 5.18 -12.13 3.86
CA ALA A 38 4.88 -11.07 4.81
C ALA A 38 4.52 -11.61 6.19
N ASN A 39 4.48 -12.95 6.30
CA ASN A 39 4.19 -13.61 7.55
C ASN A 39 2.81 -13.26 8.09
N ILE A 40 1.84 -13.24 7.20
CA ILE A 40 0.45 -13.04 7.59
C ILE A 40 -0.37 -14.13 6.93
N SER A 41 -1.58 -14.33 7.41
CA SER A 41 -2.43 -15.36 6.84
C SER A 41 -3.00 -14.89 5.51
N ILE A 42 -3.35 -15.84 4.67
CA ILE A 42 -3.98 -15.53 3.40
C ILE A 42 -5.32 -14.86 3.65
N SER A 43 -6.04 -15.31 4.68
CA SER A 43 -7.33 -14.72 5.01
C SER A 43 -7.19 -13.25 5.37
N TYR A 44 -6.17 -12.94 6.17
CA TYR A 44 -5.95 -11.56 6.57
C TYR A 44 -5.58 -10.72 5.34
N LEU A 45 -4.70 -11.23 4.50
CA LEU A 45 -4.32 -10.50 3.31
C LEU A 45 -5.54 -10.26 2.41
N THR A 46 -6.40 -11.26 2.31
CA THR A 46 -7.60 -11.10 1.52
C THR A 46 -8.48 -9.96 2.04
N LEU A 47 -8.62 -9.89 3.37
CA LEU A 47 -9.42 -8.82 3.95
C LEU A 47 -8.78 -7.46 3.72
N LEU A 48 -7.45 -7.39 3.77
CA LEU A 48 -6.75 -6.15 3.49
C LEU A 48 -6.97 -5.73 2.04
N GLU A 49 -6.87 -6.68 1.13
CA GLU A 49 -7.01 -6.37 -0.28
C GLU A 49 -8.43 -5.96 -0.62
N GLN A 50 -9.39 -6.48 0.12
CA GLN A 50 -10.78 -6.12 -0.11
C GLN A 50 -11.19 -4.83 0.58
N GLY A 51 -10.29 -4.28 1.37
CA GLY A 51 -10.62 -3.06 2.09
C GLY A 51 -11.47 -3.27 3.31
N LYS A 52 -11.59 -4.51 3.76
CA LYS A 52 -12.39 -4.84 4.93
C LYS A 52 -11.64 -4.75 6.22
N ARG A 53 -10.34 -4.67 6.15
CA ARG A 53 -9.49 -4.47 7.31
C ARG A 53 -8.43 -3.48 6.91
N GLU A 54 -8.00 -2.68 7.85
CA GLU A 54 -6.93 -1.72 7.58
C GLU A 54 -5.66 -2.21 8.22
N PRO A 55 -4.55 -2.19 7.50
CA PRO A 55 -3.29 -2.65 8.08
C PRO A 55 -2.72 -1.58 8.99
N ASN A 56 -2.02 -2.01 10.02
CA ASN A 56 -1.26 -1.05 10.83
C ASN A 56 0.10 -0.90 10.16
N LEU A 57 0.92 -0.05 10.72
CA LEU A 57 2.20 0.26 10.13
C LEU A 57 3.12 -0.93 10.07
N THR A 58 3.09 -1.78 11.07
CA THR A 58 3.91 -2.98 11.07
C THR A 58 3.54 -3.87 9.90
N THR A 59 2.25 -4.04 9.67
CA THR A 59 1.79 -4.87 8.57
C THR A 59 2.15 -4.26 7.23
N ILE A 60 2.02 -2.94 7.10
CA ILE A 60 2.41 -2.26 5.87
C ILE A 60 3.89 -2.49 5.59
N ASN A 61 4.72 -2.37 6.61
CA ASN A 61 6.14 -2.59 6.43
C ASN A 61 6.45 -4.03 6.01
N SER A 62 5.76 -5.00 6.61
CA SER A 62 5.97 -6.40 6.27
C SER A 62 5.58 -6.69 4.83
N ILE A 63 4.46 -6.15 4.41
CA ILE A 63 3.99 -6.35 3.05
C ILE A 63 4.94 -5.67 2.06
N CYS A 64 5.37 -4.47 2.36
CA CYS A 64 6.26 -3.75 1.47
C CYS A 64 7.61 -4.44 1.36
N LYS A 65 8.09 -4.99 2.46
CA LYS A 65 9.34 -5.71 2.44
C LYS A 65 9.20 -6.95 1.55
N ALA A 66 8.09 -7.65 1.68
CA ALA A 66 7.84 -8.82 0.86
C ALA A 66 7.71 -8.45 -0.61
N LEU A 67 7.12 -7.30 -0.89
CA LEU A 67 6.98 -6.83 -2.26
C LEU A 67 8.24 -6.15 -2.76
N GLN A 68 9.17 -5.88 -1.88
CA GLN A 68 10.42 -5.20 -2.22
C GLN A 68 10.17 -3.81 -2.80
N ILE A 69 9.27 -3.09 -2.16
CA ILE A 69 9.03 -1.71 -2.54
C ILE A 69 9.11 -0.86 -1.28
N PRO A 70 9.46 0.42 -1.43
CA PRO A 70 9.45 1.31 -0.27
C PRO A 70 8.01 1.53 0.20
N PRO A 71 7.77 1.59 1.50
CA PRO A 71 6.41 1.84 1.98
C PRO A 71 5.82 3.13 1.44
N SER A 72 6.67 4.13 1.17
CA SER A 72 6.16 5.38 0.64
C SER A 72 5.50 5.19 -0.71
N ILE A 73 5.99 4.24 -1.50
CA ILE A 73 5.39 3.99 -2.80
C ILE A 73 3.99 3.40 -2.61
N LEU A 74 3.86 2.45 -1.70
CA LEU A 74 2.56 1.83 -1.46
C LEU A 74 1.56 2.88 -0.99
N ILE A 75 1.98 3.73 -0.06
CA ILE A 75 1.09 4.74 0.47
C ILE A 75 0.73 5.77 -0.59
N PHE A 76 1.70 6.13 -1.42
CA PHE A 76 1.44 7.06 -2.50
C PHE A 76 0.39 6.48 -3.45
N LEU A 77 0.53 5.21 -3.78
CA LEU A 77 -0.43 4.57 -4.68
C LEU A 77 -1.80 4.42 -4.03
N ALA A 78 -1.83 4.37 -2.71
CA ALA A 78 -3.10 4.25 -2.01
C ALA A 78 -3.84 5.57 -1.92
N SER A 79 -3.16 6.68 -2.18
CA SER A 79 -3.81 7.97 -2.05
C SER A 79 -4.71 8.21 -3.25
N ASP A 80 -5.67 9.09 -3.05
CA ASP A 80 -6.59 9.43 -4.11
C ASP A 80 -5.93 10.39 -5.05
N SER A 81 -5.61 9.94 -6.23
CA SER A 81 -4.90 10.78 -7.16
C SER A 81 -5.76 11.89 -7.71
N THR A 82 -7.04 11.87 -7.44
CA THR A 82 -7.87 12.94 -7.94
C THR A 82 -7.90 14.12 -7.00
N GLU A 83 -7.25 14.00 -5.83
CA GLU A 83 -7.22 15.12 -4.94
C GLU A 83 -6.43 16.22 -5.53
N GLN A 84 -6.89 17.40 -5.37
CA GLN A 84 -6.26 18.50 -5.95
C GLN A 84 -4.88 18.65 -5.54
N ASP A 85 -4.64 18.54 -4.30
CA ASP A 85 -3.32 18.77 -3.79
C ASP A 85 -2.48 17.53 -3.78
N GLY A 86 -3.08 16.41 -4.04
CA GLY A 86 -2.35 15.19 -4.11
C GLY A 86 -1.96 14.60 -2.78
N ILE A 87 -1.86 15.39 -1.77
CA ILE A 87 -1.44 14.92 -0.46
C ILE A 87 -2.28 15.56 0.62
N THR A 88 -2.95 14.74 1.39
CA THR A 88 -3.69 15.24 2.53
C THR A 88 -2.74 15.30 3.71
N LEU A 89 -3.14 16.00 4.74
CA LEU A 89 -2.32 16.11 5.93
C LEU A 89 -2.08 14.74 6.53
N GLU A 90 -3.10 13.92 6.57
CA GLU A 90 -2.98 12.59 7.12
C GLU A 90 -1.97 11.76 6.34
N LEU A 91 -2.04 11.84 5.01
CA LEU A 91 -1.10 11.09 4.20
C LEU A 91 0.31 11.61 4.40
N ALA A 92 0.46 12.92 4.49
CA ALA A 92 1.77 13.50 4.71
C ALA A 92 2.37 13.03 6.03
N GLU A 93 1.54 12.92 7.04
CA GLU A 93 2.02 12.45 8.34
C GLU A 93 2.47 11.00 8.24
N LYS A 94 1.70 10.18 7.54
CA LYS A 94 2.07 8.78 7.38
C LYS A 94 3.37 8.65 6.60
N LEU A 95 3.50 9.42 5.55
CA LEU A 95 4.71 9.37 4.76
C LEU A 95 5.92 9.80 5.57
N SER A 96 5.76 10.84 6.39
CA SER A 96 6.83 11.31 7.21
C SER A 96 7.26 10.27 8.22
N TYR A 97 6.28 9.64 8.84
CA TYR A 97 6.56 8.63 9.82
C TYR A 97 7.32 7.45 9.20
N LEU A 98 6.86 7.02 8.03
CA LEU A 98 7.51 5.91 7.36
C LEU A 98 8.91 6.26 6.91
N ALA A 99 9.09 7.48 6.42
CA ALA A 99 10.41 7.92 6.00
C ALA A 99 11.38 7.94 7.17
N LEU A 100 10.93 8.43 8.30
CA LEU A 100 11.79 8.47 9.47
C LEU A 100 12.13 7.07 9.96
N SER A 101 11.16 6.19 9.91
CA SER A 101 11.37 4.81 10.28
C SER A 101 12.42 4.16 9.41
N LEU A 102 12.34 4.39 8.12
CA LEU A 102 13.29 3.82 7.20
C LEU A 102 14.69 4.39 7.39
N MET A 103 14.74 5.66 7.69
CA MET A 103 16.03 6.30 7.94
C MET A 103 16.69 5.74 9.16
N GLU A 104 15.92 5.45 10.18
CA GLU A 104 16.46 4.85 11.37
C GLU A 104 17.07 3.51 11.06
N LYS A 105 16.40 2.74 10.24
CA LYS A 105 16.92 1.45 9.87
C LYS A 105 18.20 1.58 9.10
N LYS A 106 18.28 2.59 8.28
CA LYS A 106 19.46 2.76 7.48
C LYS A 106 20.66 3.16 8.27
N THR A 107 20.48 3.81 9.36
CA THR A 107 21.61 4.27 10.11
C THR A 107 22.27 3.17 10.88
N GLU A 108 21.71 2.01 10.87
CA GLU A 108 22.38 0.92 11.50
C GLU A 108 23.51 0.42 10.73
#